data_2839038e9ef931fb2613ae271642b01e
#
_entry.id   2839038e9ef931fb2613ae271642b01e
#
_cell.length_a   1.000
_cell.length_b   1.000
_cell.length_c   1.000
_cell.angle_alpha   90.00
_cell.angle_beta   90.00
_cell.angle_gamma   90.00
#
_symmetry.space_group_name_H-M   'P 1'
#
loop_
_entity.id
_entity.type
_entity.pdbx_description
1 polymer ?
#
loop_
_entity_poly.entity_id
_entity_poly.type
_entity_poly.pdbx_seq_one_letter_code
_entity_poly.pdbx_strand_id
1 'polypeptide(L)'
;MDADKPAPLRVDAETAIILREAYHKIEALYRGDHYSLYNYVRAVVGKIARVDTFYVGFLQGTSRVRYPYGYDSGKYEEPDTHNFGPSGQTAWLLKHRQTYRFAYDNGAVLQAGHMFGDSKRVSADVVTVPLFRPGPSGDGQLFGMISMHSYEPNTYDDNVVRAFEWLAGVVARVLTREVEDRDALRRLPAGDDTPNQLTSDHVMEYLAHRIGTLREIAGEAMAEPEAANPVVQGYLNRLVQAAEQIQSELIEMMLETDLGPEQRYASLTKAQQGVAVLLVDGLDNDQLAAELGISLNTVKTHLSAILKKYQMTTRAQVADDIRKYLAR
;
A
#
# COMPACT_ATOMS: atom_id res chain seq x y z
N MET A 1 16.12 -27.88 -25.75
CA MET A 1 15.09 -27.10 -26.46
C MET A 1 14.83 -25.87 -25.60
N ASP A 2 15.46 -24.74 -25.97
CA ASP A 2 15.44 -23.46 -25.21
C ASP A 2 14.11 -22.72 -25.46
N ALA A 3 13.05 -23.15 -24.82
CA ALA A 3 11.70 -22.56 -25.01
C ALA A 3 11.33 -21.48 -23.99
N ASP A 4 12.27 -21.03 -23.13
CA ASP A 4 11.92 -20.17 -22.00
C ASP A 4 12.83 -18.93 -21.82
N LYS A 5 13.49 -18.49 -22.87
CA LYS A 5 14.13 -17.18 -22.83
C LYS A 5 13.13 -16.11 -23.28
N PRO A 6 12.81 -15.14 -22.41
CA PRO A 6 11.98 -14.01 -22.83
C PRO A 6 12.59 -13.35 -24.07
N ALA A 7 11.75 -13.00 -25.04
CA ALA A 7 12.18 -12.32 -26.24
C ALA A 7 12.98 -11.06 -25.88
N PRO A 8 14.06 -10.74 -26.61
CA PRO A 8 14.85 -9.57 -26.31
C PRO A 8 13.99 -8.29 -26.35
N LEU A 9 14.16 -7.45 -25.36
CA LEU A 9 13.46 -6.15 -25.30
C LEU A 9 13.86 -5.32 -26.53
N ARG A 10 12.89 -5.00 -27.37
CA ARG A 10 13.09 -4.20 -28.60
C ARG A 10 12.80 -2.73 -28.34
N VAL A 11 13.81 -2.03 -27.80
CA VAL A 11 13.83 -0.58 -27.63
C VAL A 11 15.02 0.00 -28.37
N ASP A 12 15.02 1.32 -28.62
CA ASP A 12 16.17 1.99 -29.23
C ASP A 12 17.40 1.99 -28.29
N ALA A 13 18.56 2.33 -28.84
CA ALA A 13 19.85 2.26 -28.12
C ALA A 13 19.92 3.23 -26.93
N GLU A 14 19.35 4.42 -27.06
CA GLU A 14 19.32 5.45 -26.03
C GLU A 14 18.45 5.00 -24.86
N THR A 15 17.24 4.57 -25.15
CA THR A 15 16.32 3.98 -24.17
C THR A 15 16.95 2.77 -23.45
N ALA A 16 17.66 1.88 -24.19
CA ALA A 16 18.32 0.72 -23.60
C ALA A 16 19.40 1.11 -22.58
N ILE A 17 20.16 2.18 -22.82
CA ILE A 17 21.16 2.71 -21.87
C ILE A 17 20.46 3.20 -20.60
N ILE A 18 19.42 4.03 -20.75
CA ILE A 18 18.64 4.56 -19.62
C ILE A 18 18.07 3.42 -18.76
N LEU A 19 17.49 2.40 -19.38
CA LEU A 19 16.91 1.25 -18.66
C LEU A 19 17.97 0.42 -17.93
N ARG A 20 19.14 0.24 -18.51
CA ARG A 20 20.24 -0.50 -17.86
C ARG A 20 20.73 0.23 -16.60
N GLU A 21 20.93 1.54 -16.68
CA GLU A 21 21.30 2.35 -15.52
C GLU A 21 20.19 2.31 -14.44
N ALA A 22 18.95 2.39 -14.87
CA ALA A 22 17.81 2.33 -13.97
C ALA A 22 17.73 1.01 -13.22
N TYR A 23 17.95 -0.13 -13.91
CA TYR A 23 17.94 -1.45 -13.30
C TYR A 23 18.95 -1.56 -12.15
N HIS A 24 20.19 -1.16 -12.39
CA HIS A 24 21.23 -1.23 -11.37
C HIS A 24 20.91 -0.37 -10.14
N LYS A 25 20.37 0.83 -10.35
CA LYS A 25 19.98 1.71 -9.24
C LYS A 25 18.77 1.20 -8.46
N ILE A 26 17.78 0.67 -9.14
CA ILE A 26 16.58 0.12 -8.49
C ILE A 26 16.97 -1.05 -7.57
N GLU A 27 17.76 -1.98 -8.08
CA GLU A 27 18.18 -3.16 -7.30
C GLU A 27 19.11 -2.79 -6.11
N ALA A 28 19.93 -1.75 -6.23
CA ALA A 28 20.92 -1.39 -5.23
C ALA A 28 20.42 -0.43 -4.14
N LEU A 29 19.54 0.52 -4.46
CA LEU A 29 19.30 1.69 -3.62
C LEU A 29 17.89 1.79 -3.03
N TYR A 30 16.88 1.19 -3.67
CA TYR A 30 15.47 1.49 -3.31
C TYR A 30 14.75 0.33 -2.63
N ARG A 31 15.49 -0.62 -2.08
CA ARG A 31 14.90 -1.72 -1.33
C ARG A 31 14.31 -1.20 -0.02
N GLY A 32 13.01 -1.41 0.18
CA GLY A 32 12.29 -0.94 1.37
C GLY A 32 11.87 0.54 1.36
N ASP A 33 12.34 1.33 0.40
CA ASP A 33 11.91 2.73 0.22
C ASP A 33 11.06 2.87 -1.04
N HIS A 34 9.79 2.51 -0.92
CA HIS A 34 8.86 2.46 -2.05
C HIS A 34 8.59 3.85 -2.64
N TYR A 35 8.51 4.88 -1.81
CA TYR A 35 8.26 6.23 -2.30
C TYR A 35 9.38 6.72 -3.19
N SER A 36 10.63 6.57 -2.76
CA SER A 36 11.81 6.91 -3.56
C SER A 36 11.93 6.04 -4.80
N LEU A 37 11.56 4.74 -4.72
CA LEU A 37 11.48 3.85 -5.87
C LEU A 37 10.54 4.39 -6.95
N TYR A 38 9.30 4.75 -6.58
CA TYR A 38 8.30 5.24 -7.54
C TYR A 38 8.69 6.59 -8.12
N ASN A 39 9.25 7.47 -7.29
CA ASN A 39 9.75 8.77 -7.71
C ASN A 39 10.91 8.63 -8.72
N TYR A 40 11.82 7.70 -8.46
CA TYR A 40 12.91 7.39 -9.37
C TYR A 40 12.41 6.81 -10.69
N VAL A 41 11.49 5.84 -10.65
CA VAL A 41 10.90 5.25 -11.86
C VAL A 41 10.22 6.32 -12.71
N ARG A 42 9.42 7.20 -12.10
CA ARG A 42 8.82 8.37 -12.79
C ARG A 42 9.88 9.25 -13.45
N ALA A 43 10.97 9.55 -12.74
CA ALA A 43 12.07 10.35 -13.29
C ALA A 43 12.80 9.66 -14.45
N VAL A 44 12.95 8.34 -14.41
CA VAL A 44 13.52 7.53 -15.50
C VAL A 44 12.62 7.58 -16.73
N VAL A 45 11.31 7.35 -16.56
CA VAL A 45 10.33 7.43 -17.66
C VAL A 45 10.31 8.85 -18.25
N GLY A 46 10.42 9.87 -17.39
CA GLY A 46 10.50 11.27 -17.80
C GLY A 46 11.71 11.64 -18.65
N LYS A 47 12.77 10.77 -18.69
CA LYS A 47 13.89 10.93 -19.65
C LYS A 47 13.59 10.32 -21.02
N ILE A 48 12.62 9.42 -21.11
CA ILE A 48 12.27 8.68 -22.33
C ILE A 48 11.07 9.36 -23.02
N ALA A 49 10.10 9.83 -22.25
CA ALA A 49 8.90 10.47 -22.74
C ALA A 49 8.38 11.50 -21.74
N ARG A 50 7.52 12.41 -22.21
CA ARG A 50 6.81 13.36 -21.35
C ARG A 50 5.88 12.60 -20.39
N VAL A 51 5.93 12.97 -19.11
CA VAL A 51 5.06 12.43 -18.05
C VAL A 51 4.46 13.58 -17.27
N ASP A 52 3.20 13.88 -17.52
CA ASP A 52 2.46 14.93 -16.80
C ASP A 52 1.86 14.35 -15.50
N THR A 53 1.30 13.14 -15.57
CA THR A 53 0.72 12.45 -14.41
C THR A 53 1.30 11.04 -14.28
N PHE A 54 1.53 10.62 -13.04
CA PHE A 54 2.08 9.30 -12.75
C PHE A 54 1.53 8.79 -11.42
N TYR A 55 1.08 7.55 -11.37
CA TYR A 55 0.63 6.94 -10.13
C TYR A 55 0.94 5.44 -10.05
N VAL A 56 0.95 4.94 -8.82
CA VAL A 56 1.05 3.52 -8.50
C VAL A 56 -0.15 3.12 -7.66
N GLY A 57 -0.83 2.07 -8.05
CA GLY A 57 -2.02 1.56 -7.35
C GLY A 57 -1.87 0.08 -7.00
N PHE A 58 -2.35 -0.31 -5.82
CA PHE A 58 -2.36 -1.69 -5.35
C PHE A 58 -3.76 -2.17 -5.05
N LEU A 59 -4.08 -3.38 -5.51
CA LEU A 59 -5.35 -4.02 -5.22
C LEU A 59 -5.45 -4.42 -3.75
N GLN A 60 -6.54 -4.06 -3.11
CA GLN A 60 -6.90 -4.48 -1.76
C GLN A 60 -8.20 -5.30 -1.80
N GLY A 61 -8.07 -6.60 -1.60
CA GLY A 61 -9.19 -7.52 -1.78
C GLY A 61 -9.71 -7.52 -3.20
N THR A 62 -11.03 -7.59 -3.37
CA THR A 62 -11.69 -7.75 -4.67
C THR A 62 -12.33 -6.50 -5.23
N SER A 63 -12.36 -5.40 -4.47
CA SER A 63 -13.15 -4.21 -4.84
C SER A 63 -12.48 -2.87 -4.59
N ARG A 64 -11.28 -2.84 -3.99
CA ARG A 64 -10.59 -1.60 -3.61
C ARG A 64 -9.23 -1.49 -4.26
N VAL A 65 -8.82 -0.25 -4.55
CA VAL A 65 -7.45 0.09 -4.94
C VAL A 65 -6.93 1.16 -3.99
N ARG A 66 -5.72 0.96 -3.49
CA ARG A 66 -4.97 1.97 -2.75
C ARG A 66 -3.91 2.57 -3.66
N TYR A 67 -3.83 3.89 -3.69
CA TYR A 67 -2.82 4.67 -4.42
C TYR A 67 -1.85 5.31 -3.43
N PRO A 68 -0.75 4.63 -3.07
CA PRO A 68 0.24 5.18 -2.12
C PRO A 68 1.12 6.26 -2.75
N TYR A 69 1.11 6.39 -4.07
CA TYR A 69 1.90 7.37 -4.80
C TYR A 69 1.11 7.93 -5.97
N GLY A 70 1.00 9.22 -6.00
CA GLY A 70 0.41 10.00 -7.09
C GLY A 70 1.22 11.27 -7.34
N TYR A 71 1.35 11.64 -8.61
CA TYR A 71 2.02 12.86 -9.06
C TYR A 71 1.27 13.44 -10.25
N ASP A 72 0.98 14.73 -10.21
CA ASP A 72 0.39 15.47 -11.32
C ASP A 72 1.03 16.84 -11.47
N SER A 73 1.64 17.10 -12.63
CA SER A 73 2.12 18.42 -13.05
C SER A 73 2.93 19.18 -11.99
N GLY A 74 3.85 18.51 -11.30
CA GLY A 74 4.71 19.12 -10.28
C GLY A 74 4.20 19.01 -8.84
N LYS A 75 3.02 18.38 -8.62
CA LYS A 75 2.44 18.18 -7.29
C LYS A 75 2.33 16.71 -6.97
N TYR A 76 2.61 16.37 -5.72
CA TYR A 76 2.32 15.05 -5.20
C TYR A 76 0.90 15.03 -4.66
N GLU A 77 0.17 13.97 -4.99
CA GLU A 77 -1.16 13.72 -4.47
C GLU A 77 -1.08 12.98 -3.14
N GLU A 78 -2.03 13.24 -2.27
CA GLU A 78 -2.15 12.49 -1.03
C GLU A 78 -2.52 11.02 -1.32
N PRO A 79 -2.00 10.06 -0.52
CA PRO A 79 -2.39 8.66 -0.65
C PRO A 79 -3.90 8.51 -0.52
N ASP A 80 -4.51 7.81 -1.48
CA ASP A 80 -5.96 7.59 -1.52
C ASP A 80 -6.30 6.10 -1.61
N THR A 81 -7.50 5.76 -1.16
CA THR A 81 -8.04 4.40 -1.27
C THR A 81 -9.52 4.48 -1.58
N HIS A 82 -9.93 3.95 -2.72
CA HIS A 82 -11.32 3.93 -3.11
C HIS A 82 -11.76 2.59 -3.72
N ASN A 83 -13.07 2.39 -3.79
CA ASN A 83 -13.65 1.25 -4.49
C ASN A 83 -13.57 1.48 -5.99
N PHE A 84 -13.19 0.47 -6.75
CA PHE A 84 -13.32 0.49 -8.20
C PHE A 84 -14.63 -0.19 -8.63
N GLY A 85 -15.26 0.38 -9.67
CA GLY A 85 -16.50 -0.14 -10.25
C GLY A 85 -16.23 -1.25 -11.27
N PRO A 86 -17.30 -1.75 -11.93
CA PRO A 86 -17.20 -2.76 -12.98
C PRO A 86 -16.60 -2.23 -14.28
N SER A 87 -16.43 -0.93 -14.40
CA SER A 87 -15.82 -0.21 -15.51
C SER A 87 -14.61 0.57 -15.04
N GLY A 88 -13.80 1.07 -15.98
CA GLY A 88 -12.57 1.82 -15.69
C GLY A 88 -11.33 0.93 -15.77
N GLN A 89 -10.17 1.56 -15.57
CA GLN A 89 -8.86 0.94 -15.83
C GLN A 89 -8.62 -0.32 -14.98
N THR A 90 -8.94 -0.28 -13.70
CA THR A 90 -8.74 -1.44 -12.81
C THR A 90 -9.55 -2.66 -13.27
N ALA A 91 -10.84 -2.46 -13.59
CA ALA A 91 -11.68 -3.53 -14.10
C ALA A 91 -11.19 -4.05 -15.46
N TRP A 92 -10.71 -3.16 -16.32
CA TRP A 92 -10.14 -3.52 -17.62
C TRP A 92 -8.87 -4.38 -17.45
N LEU A 93 -7.94 -3.98 -16.55
CA LEU A 93 -6.71 -4.73 -16.27
C LEU A 93 -7.01 -6.12 -15.66
N LEU A 94 -7.98 -6.22 -14.77
CA LEU A 94 -8.43 -7.51 -14.21
C LEU A 94 -8.96 -8.45 -15.29
N LYS A 95 -9.72 -7.91 -16.23
CA LYS A 95 -10.33 -8.67 -17.33
C LYS A 95 -9.31 -9.07 -18.40
N HIS A 96 -8.50 -8.14 -18.85
CA HIS A 96 -7.63 -8.32 -20.03
C HIS A 96 -6.21 -8.77 -19.67
N ARG A 97 -5.74 -8.50 -18.45
CA ARG A 97 -4.42 -8.90 -17.91
C ARG A 97 -3.25 -8.44 -18.78
N GLN A 98 -3.39 -7.31 -19.43
CA GLN A 98 -2.38 -6.71 -20.33
C GLN A 98 -2.31 -5.21 -20.13
N THR A 99 -1.28 -4.57 -20.69
CA THR A 99 -1.11 -3.11 -20.67
C THR A 99 -2.28 -2.43 -21.36
N TYR A 100 -2.91 -1.46 -20.66
CA TYR A 100 -3.89 -0.57 -21.25
C TYR A 100 -3.19 0.60 -21.94
N ARG A 101 -3.66 0.95 -23.14
CA ARG A 101 -3.20 2.12 -23.91
C ARG A 101 -4.41 2.97 -24.27
N PHE A 102 -4.28 4.27 -24.16
CA PHE A 102 -5.31 5.23 -24.55
C PHE A 102 -5.80 4.99 -26.00
N ALA A 103 -4.88 4.65 -26.90
CA ALA A 103 -5.17 4.41 -28.31
C ALA A 103 -6.11 3.21 -28.59
N TYR A 104 -6.36 2.32 -27.60
CA TYR A 104 -7.23 1.17 -27.81
C TYR A 104 -8.72 1.54 -27.93
N ASP A 105 -9.13 2.62 -27.27
CA ASP A 105 -10.52 3.04 -27.18
C ASP A 105 -10.70 4.56 -27.09
N ASN A 106 -9.65 5.33 -27.41
CA ASN A 106 -9.60 6.78 -27.28
C ASN A 106 -9.92 7.26 -25.85
N GLY A 107 -9.48 6.50 -24.84
CA GLY A 107 -9.65 6.86 -23.44
C GLY A 107 -11.04 6.55 -22.85
N ALA A 108 -11.88 5.77 -23.51
CA ALA A 108 -13.22 5.45 -23.02
C ALA A 108 -13.17 4.74 -21.66
N VAL A 109 -12.25 3.80 -21.47
CA VAL A 109 -12.03 3.12 -20.18
C VAL A 109 -11.54 4.09 -19.09
N LEU A 110 -10.71 5.06 -19.46
CA LEU A 110 -10.24 6.10 -18.53
C LEU A 110 -11.40 6.96 -18.02
N GLN A 111 -12.27 7.40 -18.93
CA GLN A 111 -13.43 8.24 -18.61
C GLN A 111 -14.51 7.49 -17.80
N ALA A 112 -14.58 6.17 -17.93
CA ALA A 112 -15.51 5.33 -17.18
C ALA A 112 -15.05 5.05 -15.74
N GLY A 113 -13.80 5.38 -15.40
CA GLY A 113 -13.20 5.17 -14.08
C GLY A 113 -13.21 6.41 -13.18
N HIS A 114 -12.57 6.27 -12.03
CA HIS A 114 -12.29 7.41 -11.16
C HIS A 114 -11.20 8.29 -11.80
N MET A 115 -11.43 9.59 -11.88
CA MET A 115 -10.46 10.53 -12.44
C MET A 115 -9.34 10.76 -11.42
N PHE A 116 -8.10 10.68 -11.89
CA PHE A 116 -6.89 10.95 -11.11
C PHE A 116 -6.28 12.29 -11.54
N GLY A 117 -5.77 13.06 -10.56
CA GLY A 117 -5.14 14.37 -10.80
C GLY A 117 -6.13 15.53 -10.96
N ASP A 118 -5.70 16.59 -11.64
CA ASP A 118 -6.54 17.78 -11.84
C ASP A 118 -7.75 17.48 -12.74
N SER A 119 -8.93 17.47 -12.14
CA SER A 119 -10.21 17.21 -12.84
C SER A 119 -10.53 18.18 -13.97
N LYS A 120 -9.82 19.32 -14.07
CA LYS A 120 -9.97 20.32 -15.14
C LYS A 120 -9.16 19.98 -16.38
N ARG A 121 -8.22 19.04 -16.29
CA ARG A 121 -7.35 18.62 -17.38
C ARG A 121 -7.60 17.15 -17.70
N VAL A 122 -7.89 16.87 -18.95
CA VAL A 122 -8.13 15.49 -19.41
C VAL A 122 -6.86 14.94 -20.02
N SER A 123 -6.46 13.75 -19.59
CA SER A 123 -5.33 13.04 -20.21
C SER A 123 -5.63 12.74 -21.68
N ALA A 124 -4.69 13.07 -22.55
CA ALA A 124 -4.79 12.88 -24.00
C ALA A 124 -4.01 11.64 -24.49
N ASP A 125 -3.12 11.11 -23.67
CA ASP A 125 -2.47 9.82 -23.87
C ASP A 125 -2.19 9.14 -22.52
N VAL A 126 -2.33 7.80 -22.45
CA VAL A 126 -2.21 7.03 -21.22
C VAL A 126 -1.66 5.64 -21.50
N VAL A 127 -0.75 5.20 -20.65
CA VAL A 127 -0.30 3.81 -20.57
C VAL A 127 -0.41 3.35 -19.12
N THR A 128 -1.15 2.27 -18.88
CA THR A 128 -1.27 1.63 -17.57
C THR A 128 -0.82 0.18 -17.65
N VAL A 129 0.23 -0.15 -16.91
CA VAL A 129 0.84 -1.48 -16.90
C VAL A 129 0.42 -2.23 -15.65
N PRO A 130 -0.12 -3.45 -15.78
CA PRO A 130 -0.43 -4.31 -14.64
C PRO A 130 0.84 -4.85 -13.96
N LEU A 131 0.82 -4.93 -12.64
CA LEU A 131 1.89 -5.52 -11.83
C LEU A 131 1.47 -6.93 -11.39
N PHE A 132 2.25 -7.94 -11.79
CA PHE A 132 1.99 -9.34 -11.47
C PHE A 132 3.02 -9.90 -10.49
N ARG A 133 2.55 -10.73 -9.56
CA ARG A 133 3.41 -11.63 -8.76
C ARG A 133 3.42 -13.01 -9.40
N PRO A 134 4.53 -13.76 -9.30
CA PRO A 134 4.52 -15.17 -9.65
C PRO A 134 3.43 -15.91 -8.88
N GLY A 135 2.63 -16.70 -9.57
CA GLY A 135 1.57 -17.52 -8.97
C GLY A 135 1.92 -19.01 -9.06
N PRO A 136 1.30 -19.87 -8.22
CA PRO A 136 1.54 -21.32 -8.25
C PRO A 136 1.22 -21.97 -9.60
N SER A 137 0.31 -21.36 -10.36
CA SER A 137 -0.16 -21.86 -11.68
C SER A 137 0.59 -21.25 -12.86
N GLY A 138 1.61 -20.41 -12.65
CA GLY A 138 2.32 -19.72 -13.73
C GLY A 138 1.64 -18.48 -14.28
N ASP A 139 0.33 -18.28 -14.03
CA ASP A 139 -0.46 -17.19 -14.60
C ASP A 139 -0.25 -15.82 -13.91
N GLY A 140 0.55 -15.77 -12.88
CA GLY A 140 0.79 -14.57 -12.09
C GLY A 140 -0.46 -13.98 -11.43
N GLN A 141 -0.38 -13.47 -10.24
CA GLN A 141 -1.47 -12.75 -9.59
C GLN A 141 -1.34 -11.26 -9.84
N LEU A 142 -2.36 -10.63 -10.42
CA LEU A 142 -2.43 -9.17 -10.50
C LEU A 142 -2.54 -8.60 -9.08
N PHE A 143 -1.56 -7.79 -8.65
CA PHE A 143 -1.57 -7.18 -7.32
C PHE A 143 -1.58 -5.66 -7.37
N GLY A 144 -1.31 -5.05 -8.54
CA GLY A 144 -1.28 -3.61 -8.67
C GLY A 144 -1.14 -3.15 -10.12
N MET A 145 -0.93 -1.87 -10.27
CA MET A 145 -0.72 -1.20 -11.53
C MET A 145 0.21 0.00 -11.38
N ILE A 146 0.84 0.39 -12.48
CA ILE A 146 1.61 1.62 -12.60
C ILE A 146 1.16 2.34 -13.87
N SER A 147 0.93 3.65 -13.78
CA SER A 147 0.36 4.42 -14.88
C SER A 147 1.12 5.71 -15.12
N MET A 148 1.28 6.06 -16.39
CA MET A 148 1.76 7.35 -16.84
C MET A 148 0.77 7.98 -17.81
N HIS A 149 0.59 9.30 -17.69
CA HIS A 149 -0.31 10.07 -18.53
C HIS A 149 0.38 11.29 -19.10
N SER A 150 -0.05 11.68 -20.29
CA SER A 150 0.28 12.96 -20.90
C SER A 150 -0.99 13.74 -21.22
N TYR A 151 -0.91 15.06 -21.08
CA TYR A 151 -1.93 15.99 -21.56
C TYR A 151 -1.78 16.33 -23.06
N GLU A 152 -0.73 15.80 -23.69
CA GLU A 152 -0.52 15.88 -25.13
C GLU A 152 -0.86 14.55 -25.79
N PRO A 153 -1.56 14.55 -26.93
CA PRO A 153 -1.91 13.32 -27.64
C PRO A 153 -0.69 12.70 -28.33
N ASN A 154 -0.75 11.37 -28.56
CA ASN A 154 0.27 10.59 -29.28
C ASN A 154 1.68 10.71 -28.68
N THR A 155 1.77 10.81 -27.37
CA THR A 155 3.04 10.94 -26.64
C THR A 155 3.77 9.59 -26.52
N TYR A 156 3.02 8.47 -26.43
CA TYR A 156 3.54 7.17 -26.10
C TYR A 156 3.53 6.22 -27.29
N ASP A 157 4.64 6.18 -28.00
CA ASP A 157 4.88 5.21 -29.07
C ASP A 157 5.22 3.82 -28.51
N ASP A 158 5.42 2.86 -29.41
CA ASP A 158 5.75 1.48 -29.01
C ASP A 158 7.09 1.32 -28.28
N ASN A 159 8.05 2.21 -28.53
CA ASN A 159 9.31 2.21 -27.80
C ASN A 159 9.12 2.60 -26.35
N VAL A 160 8.39 3.68 -26.11
CA VAL A 160 8.04 4.19 -24.77
C VAL A 160 7.22 3.15 -23.99
N VAL A 161 6.20 2.57 -24.63
CA VAL A 161 5.36 1.55 -24.00
C VAL A 161 6.19 0.34 -23.55
N ARG A 162 7.04 -0.21 -24.44
CA ARG A 162 7.92 -1.35 -24.08
C ARG A 162 8.91 -1.02 -22.98
N ALA A 163 9.46 0.20 -22.99
CA ALA A 163 10.35 0.66 -21.93
C ALA A 163 9.62 0.72 -20.58
N PHE A 164 8.40 1.25 -20.58
CA PHE A 164 7.58 1.36 -19.37
C PHE A 164 7.12 0.00 -18.84
N GLU A 165 6.70 -0.91 -19.73
CA GLU A 165 6.38 -2.31 -19.35
C GLU A 165 7.58 -3.01 -18.69
N TRP A 166 8.77 -2.81 -19.24
CA TRP A 166 9.98 -3.38 -18.68
C TRP A 166 10.29 -2.82 -17.29
N LEU A 167 10.19 -1.50 -17.10
CA LEU A 167 10.37 -0.85 -15.79
C LEU A 167 9.32 -1.33 -14.78
N ALA A 168 8.06 -1.42 -15.18
CA ALA A 168 6.99 -1.97 -14.35
C ALA A 168 7.29 -3.41 -13.90
N GLY A 169 7.85 -4.22 -14.80
CA GLY A 169 8.31 -5.58 -14.48
C GLY A 169 9.46 -5.58 -13.47
N VAL A 170 10.40 -4.62 -13.53
CA VAL A 170 11.45 -4.47 -12.51
C VAL A 170 10.83 -4.12 -11.16
N VAL A 171 9.94 -3.12 -11.13
CA VAL A 171 9.22 -2.72 -9.90
C VAL A 171 8.46 -3.90 -9.31
N ALA A 172 7.71 -4.65 -10.13
CA ALA A 172 6.94 -5.81 -9.66
C ALA A 172 7.85 -6.87 -9.01
N ARG A 173 9.04 -7.14 -9.58
CA ARG A 173 10.01 -8.08 -9.01
C ARG A 173 10.56 -7.62 -7.67
N VAL A 174 10.93 -6.34 -7.56
CA VAL A 174 11.45 -5.78 -6.29
C VAL A 174 10.39 -5.92 -5.19
N LEU A 175 9.17 -5.47 -5.45
CA LEU A 175 8.07 -5.54 -4.48
C LEU A 175 7.70 -6.98 -4.11
N THR A 176 7.74 -7.90 -5.07
CA THR A 176 7.47 -9.33 -4.82
C THR A 176 8.53 -9.95 -3.94
N ARG A 177 9.82 -9.71 -4.25
CA ARG A 177 10.95 -10.20 -3.45
C ARG A 177 10.90 -9.71 -2.01
N GLU A 178 10.53 -8.45 -1.77
CA GLU A 178 10.38 -7.92 -0.42
C GLU A 178 9.30 -8.63 0.39
N VAL A 179 8.18 -8.98 -0.26
CA VAL A 179 7.12 -9.77 0.40
C VAL A 179 7.61 -11.19 0.70
N GLU A 180 8.29 -11.83 -0.25
CA GLU A 180 8.84 -13.19 -0.08
C GLU A 180 9.89 -13.23 1.03
N ASP A 181 10.79 -12.25 1.09
CA ASP A 181 11.81 -12.14 2.14
C ASP A 181 11.17 -11.92 3.51
N ARG A 182 10.14 -11.09 3.60
CA ARG A 182 9.37 -10.88 4.83
C ARG A 182 8.67 -12.16 5.29
N ASP A 183 8.05 -12.87 4.37
CA ASP A 183 7.38 -14.14 4.66
C ASP A 183 8.38 -15.24 5.01
N ALA A 184 9.57 -15.24 4.41
CA ALA A 184 10.65 -16.16 4.78
C ALA A 184 11.16 -15.87 6.20
N LEU A 185 11.34 -14.60 6.57
CA LEU A 185 11.74 -14.19 7.91
C LEU A 185 10.71 -14.59 8.96
N ARG A 186 9.41 -14.48 8.66
CA ARG A 186 8.32 -14.92 9.55
C ARG A 186 8.28 -16.43 9.79
N ARG A 187 8.88 -17.23 8.90
CA ARG A 187 8.95 -18.71 9.01
C ARG A 187 10.18 -19.20 9.76
N LEU A 188 11.14 -18.32 10.04
CA LEU A 188 12.26 -18.68 10.90
C LEU A 188 11.75 -19.01 12.30
N PRO A 189 12.22 -20.10 12.93
CA PRO A 189 11.86 -20.38 14.31
C PRO A 189 12.29 -19.19 15.16
N ALA A 190 11.35 -18.66 15.94
CA ALA A 190 11.69 -17.69 16.97
C ALA A 190 12.63 -18.39 17.93
N GLY A 191 13.83 -17.84 18.15
CA GLY A 191 14.70 -18.32 19.23
C GLY A 191 13.92 -18.29 20.54
N ASP A 192 14.21 -19.20 21.45
CA ASP A 192 13.45 -19.48 22.69
C ASP A 192 13.17 -18.26 23.58
N ASP A 193 13.63 -17.05 23.28
CA ASP A 193 13.55 -15.87 24.13
C ASP A 193 12.89 -14.63 23.50
N THR A 194 12.24 -14.72 22.34
CA THR A 194 11.57 -13.54 21.78
C THR A 194 10.11 -13.80 21.46
N PRO A 195 9.17 -13.13 22.16
CA PRO A 195 7.78 -13.15 21.76
C PRO A 195 7.63 -12.57 20.35
N ASN A 196 6.70 -13.14 19.60
CA ASN A 196 6.36 -12.84 18.20
C ASN A 196 5.86 -11.37 17.96
N GLN A 197 6.24 -10.43 18.84
CA GLN A 197 5.93 -9.00 18.79
C GLN A 197 6.95 -8.18 17.98
N LEU A 198 8.00 -8.81 17.45
CA LEU A 198 9.13 -8.13 16.79
C LEU A 198 8.79 -7.39 15.49
N THR A 199 7.60 -7.55 14.91
CA THR A 199 7.37 -7.05 13.55
C THR A 199 6.62 -5.73 13.48
N SER A 200 5.66 -5.46 14.35
CA SER A 200 4.90 -4.19 14.28
C SER A 200 5.63 -3.08 15.04
N ASP A 201 6.04 -3.33 16.27
CA ASP A 201 6.64 -2.31 17.11
C ASP A 201 8.01 -1.84 16.58
N HIS A 202 8.85 -2.76 16.09
CA HIS A 202 10.14 -2.40 15.48
C HIS A 202 10.00 -1.66 14.16
N VAL A 203 9.00 -1.99 13.34
CA VAL A 203 8.71 -1.23 12.10
C VAL A 203 8.24 0.18 12.45
N MET A 204 7.38 0.32 13.45
CA MET A 204 6.88 1.61 13.89
C MET A 204 7.97 2.45 14.54
N GLU A 205 8.83 1.85 15.38
CA GLU A 205 9.99 2.49 15.98
C GLU A 205 11.00 2.93 14.89
N TYR A 206 11.27 2.07 13.91
CA TYR A 206 12.11 2.41 12.76
C TYR A 206 11.54 3.57 11.96
N LEU A 207 10.24 3.56 11.67
CA LEU A 207 9.57 4.65 10.95
C LEU A 207 9.59 5.95 11.74
N ALA A 208 9.29 5.89 13.05
CA ALA A 208 9.35 7.06 13.93
C ALA A 208 10.77 7.67 13.97
N HIS A 209 11.81 6.82 14.03
CA HIS A 209 13.20 7.26 13.97
C HIS A 209 13.52 7.91 12.61
N ARG A 210 13.13 7.32 11.49
CA ARG A 210 13.37 7.87 10.14
C ARG A 210 12.68 9.22 9.93
N ILE A 211 11.48 9.37 10.44
CA ILE A 211 10.74 10.64 10.39
C ILE A 211 11.43 11.70 11.27
N GLY A 212 11.93 11.30 12.43
CA GLY A 212 12.77 12.16 13.27
C GLY A 212 14.00 12.70 12.52
N THR A 213 14.72 11.81 11.83
CA THR A 213 15.88 12.17 10.99
C THR A 213 15.50 13.14 9.86
N LEU A 214 14.39 12.92 9.18
CA LEU A 214 13.91 13.84 8.13
C LEU A 214 13.59 15.23 8.67
N ARG A 215 13.02 15.31 9.88
CA ARG A 215 12.74 16.58 10.56
C ARG A 215 14.04 17.31 10.96
N GLU A 216 15.05 16.57 11.43
CA GLU A 216 16.37 17.12 11.75
C GLU A 216 17.05 17.69 10.50
N ILE A 217 17.09 16.93 9.39
CA ILE A 217 17.65 17.39 8.11
C ILE A 217 16.92 18.64 7.60
N ALA A 218 15.59 18.66 7.69
CA ALA A 218 14.82 19.84 7.30
C ALA A 218 15.11 21.04 8.19
N GLY A 219 15.29 20.82 9.50
CA GLY A 219 15.68 21.85 10.48
C GLY A 219 17.09 22.42 10.19
N GLU A 220 18.05 21.56 9.88
CA GLU A 220 19.39 21.97 9.47
C GLU A 220 19.34 22.77 8.15
N ALA A 221 18.60 22.31 7.16
CA ALA A 221 18.43 23.01 5.89
C ALA A 221 17.77 24.40 6.08
N MET A 222 16.87 24.56 7.06
CA MET A 222 16.26 25.85 7.39
C MET A 222 17.25 26.85 8.02
N ALA A 223 18.34 26.38 8.60
CA ALA A 223 19.39 27.21 9.19
C ALA A 223 20.40 27.71 8.15
N GLU A 224 20.41 27.16 6.92
CA GLU A 224 21.31 27.58 5.88
C GLU A 224 20.90 28.95 5.26
N PRO A 225 21.87 29.81 4.88
CA PRO A 225 21.58 31.12 4.29
C PRO A 225 20.70 31.08 3.02
N GLU A 226 20.82 30.03 2.23
CA GLU A 226 20.04 29.78 1.02
C GLU A 226 18.55 29.55 1.32
N ALA A 227 18.22 29.10 2.52
CA ALA A 227 16.84 28.93 2.97
C ALA A 227 16.11 30.27 3.24
N ALA A 228 16.82 31.41 3.22
CA ALA A 228 16.19 32.73 3.29
C ALA A 228 15.27 33.05 2.09
N ASN A 229 15.33 32.25 1.01
CA ASN A 229 14.35 32.31 -0.07
C ASN A 229 12.95 31.88 0.45
N PRO A 230 11.92 32.76 0.39
CA PRO A 230 10.58 32.45 0.92
C PRO A 230 9.94 31.18 0.32
N VAL A 231 10.27 30.86 -0.93
CA VAL A 231 9.77 29.65 -1.61
C VAL A 231 10.39 28.41 -1.00
N VAL A 232 11.72 28.40 -0.78
CA VAL A 232 12.45 27.30 -0.17
C VAL A 232 11.98 27.10 1.27
N GLN A 233 11.85 28.17 2.03
CA GLN A 233 11.34 28.14 3.40
C GLN A 233 9.91 27.57 3.47
N GLY A 234 9.06 27.92 2.48
CA GLY A 234 7.71 27.37 2.37
C GLY A 234 7.69 25.85 2.11
N TYR A 235 8.67 25.33 1.36
CA TYR A 235 8.81 23.88 1.15
C TYR A 235 9.32 23.16 2.39
N LEU A 236 10.34 23.70 3.03
CA LEU A 236 10.92 23.12 4.27
C LEU A 236 9.89 23.10 5.40
N ASN A 237 9.14 24.17 5.59
CA ASN A 237 8.06 24.22 6.59
C ASN A 237 6.99 23.14 6.33
N ARG A 238 6.56 22.95 5.07
CA ARG A 238 5.62 21.90 4.73
C ARG A 238 6.18 20.50 4.96
N LEU A 239 7.47 20.30 4.70
CA LEU A 239 8.14 19.03 4.94
C LEU A 239 8.19 18.71 6.45
N VAL A 240 8.52 19.70 7.29
CA VAL A 240 8.49 19.56 8.76
C VAL A 240 7.07 19.23 9.23
N GLN A 241 6.06 19.97 8.77
CA GLN A 241 4.66 19.72 9.13
C GLN A 241 4.19 18.33 8.73
N ALA A 242 4.53 17.88 7.51
CA ALA A 242 4.20 16.54 7.06
C ALA A 242 4.89 15.46 7.90
N ALA A 243 6.16 15.66 8.27
CA ALA A 243 6.88 14.74 9.14
C ALA A 243 6.25 14.66 10.55
N GLU A 244 5.86 15.80 11.13
CA GLU A 244 5.17 15.87 12.42
C GLU A 244 3.81 15.20 12.39
N GLN A 245 3.05 15.39 11.31
CA GLN A 245 1.76 14.74 11.13
C GLN A 245 1.91 13.23 11.03
N ILE A 246 2.83 12.71 10.19
CA ILE A 246 3.08 11.27 10.07
C ILE A 246 3.56 10.69 11.41
N GLN A 247 4.39 11.43 12.15
CA GLN A 247 4.84 10.99 13.49
C GLN A 247 3.66 10.90 14.47
N SER A 248 2.73 11.84 14.43
CA SER A 248 1.52 11.81 15.25
C SER A 248 0.61 10.64 14.89
N GLU A 249 0.41 10.39 13.58
CA GLU A 249 -0.37 9.25 13.08
C GLU A 249 0.26 7.91 13.43
N LEU A 250 1.61 7.81 13.40
CA LEU A 250 2.34 6.63 13.84
C LEU A 250 2.16 6.38 15.34
N ILE A 251 2.24 7.44 16.16
CA ILE A 251 2.00 7.34 17.61
C ILE A 251 0.56 6.90 17.87
N GLU A 252 -0.40 7.46 17.15
CA GLU A 252 -1.82 7.05 17.25
C GLU A 252 -1.99 5.58 16.84
N MET A 253 -1.40 5.13 15.74
CA MET A 253 -1.38 3.73 15.34
C MET A 253 -0.66 2.83 16.35
N MET A 254 0.40 3.29 16.99
CA MET A 254 1.08 2.55 18.08
C MET A 254 0.20 2.45 19.33
N LEU A 255 -0.57 3.48 19.62
CA LEU A 255 -1.54 3.48 20.72
C LEU A 255 -2.81 2.69 20.38
N GLU A 256 -3.17 2.62 19.11
CA GLU A 256 -4.24 1.77 18.55
C GLU A 256 -3.75 0.36 18.21
N THR A 257 -2.46 0.05 18.46
CA THR A 257 -1.85 -1.23 18.09
C THR A 257 -2.67 -2.35 18.67
N ASP A 258 -3.07 -3.21 17.77
CA ASP A 258 -3.74 -4.47 17.95
C ASP A 258 -3.26 -5.16 19.24
N LEU A 259 -3.93 -4.85 20.35
CA LEU A 259 -3.71 -5.51 21.61
C LEU A 259 -3.79 -7.01 21.32
N GLY A 260 -2.72 -7.74 21.56
CA GLY A 260 -2.74 -9.19 21.37
C GLY A 260 -3.95 -9.81 22.09
N PRO A 261 -4.40 -11.04 21.75
CA PRO A 261 -5.56 -11.67 22.35
C PRO A 261 -5.56 -11.59 23.89
N GLU A 262 -4.40 -11.73 24.49
CA GLU A 262 -4.21 -11.64 25.95
C GLU A 262 -4.50 -10.23 26.49
N GLN A 263 -3.96 -9.21 25.87
CA GLN A 263 -4.15 -7.82 26.28
C GLN A 263 -5.59 -7.35 26.03
N ARG A 264 -6.19 -7.74 24.90
CA ARG A 264 -7.62 -7.51 24.64
C ARG A 264 -8.49 -8.14 25.71
N TYR A 265 -8.23 -9.41 26.07
CA TYR A 265 -8.96 -10.10 27.13
C TYR A 265 -8.75 -9.44 28.50
N ALA A 266 -7.53 -9.06 28.83
CA ALA A 266 -7.21 -8.35 30.08
C ALA A 266 -7.88 -6.95 30.18
N SER A 267 -8.16 -6.32 29.05
CA SER A 267 -8.88 -5.03 29.00
C SER A 267 -10.37 -5.13 29.36
N LEU A 268 -10.94 -6.33 29.37
CA LEU A 268 -12.34 -6.57 29.71
C LEU A 268 -12.55 -6.51 31.23
N THR A 269 -13.71 -6.02 31.64
CA THR A 269 -14.15 -6.17 33.04
C THR A 269 -14.47 -7.64 33.33
N LYS A 270 -14.45 -8.05 34.60
CA LYS A 270 -14.79 -9.44 35.01
C LYS A 270 -16.11 -9.91 34.42
N ALA A 271 -17.14 -9.07 34.42
CA ALA A 271 -18.43 -9.38 33.81
C ALA A 271 -18.33 -9.57 32.28
N GLN A 272 -17.55 -8.74 31.61
CA GLN A 272 -17.30 -8.86 30.16
C GLN A 272 -16.46 -10.11 29.85
N GLN A 273 -15.49 -10.46 30.70
CA GLN A 273 -14.69 -11.68 30.55
C GLN A 273 -15.59 -12.93 30.65
N GLY A 274 -16.53 -12.94 31.58
CA GLY A 274 -17.51 -14.02 31.69
C GLY A 274 -18.34 -14.22 30.44
N VAL A 275 -18.87 -13.13 29.87
CA VAL A 275 -19.58 -13.14 28.57
C VAL A 275 -18.67 -13.63 27.47
N ALA A 276 -17.45 -13.11 27.41
CA ALA A 276 -16.48 -13.36 26.34
C ALA A 276 -16.06 -14.83 26.26
N VAL A 277 -15.81 -15.48 27.40
CA VAL A 277 -15.48 -16.91 27.44
C VAL A 277 -16.62 -17.77 26.88
N LEU A 278 -17.86 -17.49 27.26
CA LEU A 278 -19.03 -18.25 26.79
C LEU A 278 -19.35 -18.03 25.31
N LEU A 279 -18.81 -16.96 24.68
CA LEU A 279 -18.88 -16.80 23.22
C LEU A 279 -18.12 -17.88 22.46
N VAL A 280 -17.05 -18.43 23.04
CA VAL A 280 -16.25 -19.51 22.45
C VAL A 280 -17.08 -20.76 22.22
N ASP A 281 -18.04 -21.01 23.12
CA ASP A 281 -18.94 -22.14 23.06
C ASP A 281 -20.13 -21.95 22.10
N GLY A 282 -20.19 -20.78 21.45
CA GLY A 282 -21.19 -20.46 20.41
C GLY A 282 -22.58 -20.15 20.96
N LEU A 283 -22.72 -19.94 22.28
CA LEU A 283 -24.03 -19.68 22.96
C LEU A 283 -24.68 -18.42 22.38
N ASP A 284 -25.98 -18.44 22.16
CA ASP A 284 -26.77 -17.27 21.77
C ASP A 284 -27.03 -16.31 22.95
N ASN A 285 -27.68 -15.19 22.71
CA ASN A 285 -27.86 -14.19 23.77
C ASN A 285 -28.80 -14.61 24.88
N ASP A 286 -29.78 -15.47 24.60
CA ASP A 286 -30.72 -16.00 25.59
C ASP A 286 -30.03 -17.04 26.45
N GLN A 287 -29.20 -17.87 25.85
CA GLN A 287 -28.37 -18.86 26.54
C GLN A 287 -27.33 -18.17 27.44
N LEU A 288 -26.65 -17.11 26.93
CA LEU A 288 -25.72 -16.30 27.71
C LEU A 288 -26.43 -15.64 28.92
N ALA A 289 -27.63 -15.13 28.73
CA ALA A 289 -28.41 -14.53 29.81
C ALA A 289 -28.79 -15.55 30.89
N ALA A 290 -29.19 -16.76 30.49
CA ALA A 290 -29.52 -17.84 31.39
C ALA A 290 -28.30 -18.34 32.17
N GLU A 291 -27.16 -18.56 31.48
CA GLU A 291 -25.92 -19.10 32.08
C GLU A 291 -25.29 -18.11 33.07
N LEU A 292 -25.35 -16.80 32.77
CA LEU A 292 -24.78 -15.77 33.62
C LEU A 292 -25.76 -15.20 34.64
N GLY A 293 -27.05 -15.60 34.61
CA GLY A 293 -28.07 -15.08 35.52
C GLY A 293 -28.34 -13.59 35.37
N ILE A 294 -28.20 -13.02 34.15
CA ILE A 294 -28.41 -11.61 33.86
C ILE A 294 -29.49 -11.40 32.80
N SER A 295 -29.98 -10.17 32.65
CA SER A 295 -30.97 -9.88 31.62
C SER A 295 -30.39 -9.94 30.20
N LEU A 296 -31.26 -10.27 29.22
CA LEU A 296 -30.90 -10.22 27.79
C LEU A 296 -30.37 -8.85 27.37
N ASN A 297 -30.92 -7.78 27.93
CA ASN A 297 -30.46 -6.41 27.65
C ASN A 297 -29.06 -6.15 28.20
N THR A 298 -28.73 -6.72 29.37
CA THR A 298 -27.39 -6.66 29.96
C THR A 298 -26.36 -7.40 29.09
N VAL A 299 -26.73 -8.58 28.54
CA VAL A 299 -25.90 -9.33 27.59
C VAL A 299 -25.61 -8.50 26.36
N LYS A 300 -26.63 -7.89 25.74
CA LYS A 300 -26.45 -7.02 24.56
C LYS A 300 -25.53 -5.84 24.85
N THR A 301 -25.65 -5.23 26.04
CA THR A 301 -24.78 -4.14 26.48
C THR A 301 -23.32 -4.59 26.61
N HIS A 302 -23.09 -5.75 27.23
CA HIS A 302 -21.74 -6.33 27.35
C HIS A 302 -21.16 -6.68 25.99
N LEU A 303 -21.93 -7.32 25.10
CA LEU A 303 -21.48 -7.66 23.74
C LEU A 303 -21.08 -6.42 22.95
N SER A 304 -21.91 -5.36 23.00
CA SER A 304 -21.61 -4.10 22.34
C SER A 304 -20.30 -3.48 22.87
N ALA A 305 -20.09 -3.51 24.18
CA ALA A 305 -18.88 -3.00 24.81
C ALA A 305 -17.64 -3.86 24.48
N ILE A 306 -17.78 -5.20 24.43
CA ILE A 306 -16.73 -6.13 24.03
C ILE A 306 -16.32 -5.90 22.58
N LEU A 307 -17.29 -5.86 21.65
CA LEU A 307 -17.04 -5.59 20.23
C LEU A 307 -16.29 -4.27 20.03
N LYS A 308 -16.69 -3.22 20.75
CA LYS A 308 -16.03 -1.92 20.70
C LYS A 308 -14.58 -1.99 21.21
N LYS A 309 -14.35 -2.66 22.37
CA LYS A 309 -13.00 -2.83 22.94
C LYS A 309 -12.07 -3.67 22.08
N TYR A 310 -12.64 -4.68 21.40
CA TYR A 310 -11.90 -5.55 20.48
C TYR A 310 -11.74 -4.94 19.10
N GLN A 311 -12.40 -3.80 18.81
CA GLN A 311 -12.47 -3.18 17.47
C GLN A 311 -12.93 -4.18 16.40
N MET A 312 -13.82 -5.10 16.79
CA MET A 312 -14.38 -6.15 15.93
C MET A 312 -15.87 -5.91 15.66
N THR A 313 -16.31 -6.32 14.48
CA THR A 313 -17.69 -6.09 14.03
C THR A 313 -18.62 -7.27 14.30
N THR A 314 -18.08 -8.46 14.55
CA THR A 314 -18.87 -9.67 14.76
C THR A 314 -18.46 -10.43 16.02
N ARG A 315 -19.45 -11.08 16.66
CA ARG A 315 -19.21 -11.95 17.81
C ARG A 315 -18.30 -13.15 17.48
N ALA A 316 -18.35 -13.64 16.24
CA ALA A 316 -17.52 -14.74 15.79
C ALA A 316 -16.03 -14.38 15.80
N GLN A 317 -15.68 -13.15 15.37
CA GLN A 317 -14.31 -12.64 15.43
C GLN A 317 -13.79 -12.59 16.87
N VAL A 318 -14.62 -12.11 17.81
CA VAL A 318 -14.26 -12.08 19.23
C VAL A 318 -14.08 -13.49 19.78
N ALA A 319 -14.98 -14.42 19.46
CA ALA A 319 -14.88 -15.82 19.90
C ALA A 319 -13.60 -16.50 19.39
N ASP A 320 -13.21 -16.25 18.13
CA ASP A 320 -11.99 -16.78 17.54
C ASP A 320 -10.72 -16.20 18.20
N ASP A 321 -10.74 -14.93 18.55
CA ASP A 321 -9.63 -14.27 19.23
C ASP A 321 -9.44 -14.82 20.64
N ILE A 322 -10.54 -14.97 21.39
CA ILE A 322 -10.53 -15.57 22.75
C ILE A 322 -10.12 -17.04 22.69
N ARG A 323 -10.55 -17.79 21.69
CA ARG A 323 -10.11 -19.19 21.49
C ARG A 323 -8.60 -19.28 21.32
N LYS A 324 -7.98 -18.34 20.58
CA LYS A 324 -6.52 -18.25 20.43
C LYS A 324 -5.82 -17.92 21.74
N TYR A 325 -6.46 -17.15 22.62
CA TYR A 325 -5.95 -16.85 23.97
C TYR A 325 -6.02 -18.07 24.89
N LEU A 326 -7.16 -18.77 24.88
CA LEU A 326 -7.38 -19.95 25.75
C LEU A 326 -6.61 -21.21 25.31
N ALA A 327 -6.13 -21.26 24.06
CA ALA A 327 -5.36 -22.38 23.50
C ALA A 327 -3.85 -22.29 23.79
N ARG A 328 -3.40 -21.24 24.46
CA ARG A 328 -2.02 -21.04 24.92
C ARG A 328 -1.85 -21.52 26.35
#